data_f4e707939df5ee5b8baf1f11074c9308
#
_entry.id   f4e707939df5ee5b8baf1f11074c9308
#
_cell.length_a   1.000
_cell.length_b   1.000
_cell.length_c   1.000
_cell.angle_alpha   90.00
_cell.angle_beta   90.00
_cell.angle_gamma   90.00
#
_symmetry.space_group_name_H-M   'P 1'
#
loop_
_entity.id
_entity.type
_entity.pdbx_description
1 polymer ?
#
loop_
_entity_poly.entity_id
_entity_poly.type
_entity_poly.pdbx_seq_one_letter_code
_entity_poly.pdbx_strand_id
1 'polypeptide(L)'
;MKILFLHPNFPAQFRHLAATLGQNPKNRVVYGTNRREGSIKGVTKVLYEKSRTAKAETHHYVRPLENAVLEGQAVYRLAQSLKDSNFIPDIIYGHSGWGPTLFMKDVFPKSKLLCYFEWFYNAHGSDADFDPSDPINADDEARIRIKNAPILLDLYSCDRGLSPTKWQKQQFPVEFQPKLKVHHDGIDINYFKPVENAKLILPRINLDLSSVSEIVTYVARGMEPYRGFPQLIETISILQRKRPQCHFVIVGKNRVAYGKSLPDNQTYKDVMLKKFPLDMERIHFTDLLPYHEYLQVLQASSVHIYLTRPFVLSWSMLEALATGCLIVGSSTAPVKEVIEDGVNGLLVDFFKPRQIAARVIEALDNPDKMKAIRAKARETIVENYDLHKLLPQHLDWIMQ
;
A
#
# COMPACT_ATOMS: atom_id res chain seq x y z
N MET A 1 -11.65 -20.81 19.61
CA MET A 1 -10.42 -20.93 18.81
C MET A 1 -9.39 -19.90 19.27
N LYS A 2 -8.11 -20.27 19.28
CA LYS A 2 -6.99 -19.37 19.61
C LYS A 2 -6.29 -18.95 18.34
N ILE A 3 -6.16 -17.63 18.11
CA ILE A 3 -5.57 -17.08 16.88
C ILE A 3 -4.47 -16.11 17.26
N LEU A 4 -3.31 -16.23 16.60
CA LEU A 4 -2.17 -15.32 16.74
C LEU A 4 -1.95 -14.58 15.43
N PHE A 5 -2.20 -13.26 15.41
CA PHE A 5 -1.76 -12.38 14.33
C PHE A 5 -0.35 -11.86 14.60
N LEU A 6 0.46 -11.75 13.56
CA LEU A 6 1.85 -11.26 13.65
C LEU A 6 2.14 -10.24 12.56
N HIS A 7 2.38 -8.99 12.94
CA HIS A 7 2.74 -7.92 12.01
C HIS A 7 3.51 -6.81 12.74
N PRO A 8 4.63 -6.27 12.19
CA PRO A 8 5.35 -5.15 12.80
C PRO A 8 4.47 -3.90 12.99
N ASN A 9 3.57 -3.63 12.05
CA ASN A 9 2.59 -2.55 12.14
C ASN A 9 1.26 -3.05 12.73
N PHE A 10 0.48 -2.14 13.33
CA PHE A 10 -0.81 -2.44 13.92
C PHE A 10 -1.87 -1.44 13.43
N PRO A 11 -3.04 -1.86 13.02
CA PRO A 11 -3.49 -3.24 12.75
C PRO A 11 -3.18 -3.73 11.33
N ALA A 12 -2.60 -2.88 10.47
CA ALA A 12 -2.17 -3.16 9.10
C ALA A 12 -3.24 -3.92 8.28
N GLN A 13 -2.85 -4.92 7.50
CA GLN A 13 -3.74 -5.71 6.63
C GLN A 13 -4.74 -6.57 7.43
N PHE A 14 -4.46 -6.87 8.69
CA PHE A 14 -5.30 -7.74 9.52
C PHE A 14 -6.41 -7.00 10.26
N ARG A 15 -6.61 -5.69 10.02
CA ARG A 15 -7.59 -4.84 10.74
C ARG A 15 -8.97 -5.47 10.85
N HIS A 16 -9.57 -5.79 9.72
CA HIS A 16 -10.96 -6.26 9.65
C HIS A 16 -11.09 -7.70 10.15
N LEU A 17 -10.13 -8.56 9.81
CA LEU A 17 -10.07 -9.95 10.29
C LEU A 17 -9.95 -10.02 11.80
N ALA A 18 -8.98 -9.30 12.38
CA ALA A 18 -8.75 -9.30 13.81
C ALA A 18 -9.97 -8.74 14.57
N ALA A 19 -10.59 -7.67 14.04
CA ALA A 19 -11.80 -7.08 14.64
C ALA A 19 -12.98 -8.06 14.62
N THR A 20 -13.24 -8.70 13.48
CA THR A 20 -14.37 -9.64 13.35
C THR A 20 -14.15 -10.90 14.21
N LEU A 21 -12.95 -11.45 14.20
CA LEU A 21 -12.63 -12.63 15.02
C LEU A 21 -12.64 -12.31 16.52
N GLY A 22 -12.20 -11.10 16.91
CA GLY A 22 -12.18 -10.64 18.30
C GLY A 22 -13.58 -10.33 18.87
N GLN A 23 -14.57 -10.05 18.02
CA GLN A 23 -15.97 -9.86 18.45
C GLN A 23 -16.65 -11.17 18.86
N ASN A 24 -16.16 -12.31 18.40
CA ASN A 24 -16.71 -13.60 18.77
C ASN A 24 -16.12 -14.07 20.12
N PRO A 25 -16.94 -14.16 21.20
CA PRO A 25 -16.45 -14.51 22.54
C PRO A 25 -15.88 -15.94 22.66
N LYS A 26 -16.15 -16.79 21.67
CA LYS A 26 -15.56 -18.14 21.59
C LYS A 26 -14.11 -18.12 21.09
N ASN A 27 -13.63 -16.97 20.59
CA ASN A 27 -12.27 -16.82 20.13
C ASN A 27 -11.41 -16.10 21.17
N ARG A 28 -10.14 -16.52 21.25
CA ARG A 28 -9.08 -15.76 21.93
C ARG A 28 -8.11 -15.27 20.87
N VAL A 29 -8.19 -13.99 20.56
CA VAL A 29 -7.35 -13.35 19.51
C VAL A 29 -6.23 -12.58 20.16
N VAL A 30 -4.99 -12.93 19.80
CA VAL A 30 -3.77 -12.24 20.21
C VAL A 30 -3.13 -11.62 18.99
N TYR A 31 -2.61 -10.40 19.13
CA TYR A 31 -1.92 -9.67 18.05
C TYR A 31 -0.53 -9.25 18.52
N GLY A 32 0.51 -9.90 18.00
CA GLY A 32 1.92 -9.56 18.22
C GLY A 32 2.38 -8.44 17.28
N THR A 33 2.87 -7.34 17.85
CA THR A 33 3.32 -6.16 17.09
C THR A 33 4.38 -5.36 17.86
N ASN A 34 5.13 -4.50 17.17
CA ASN A 34 5.99 -3.52 17.81
C ASN A 34 5.35 -2.11 17.95
N ARG A 35 4.04 -1.96 17.58
CA ARG A 35 3.31 -0.69 17.67
C ARG A 35 2.53 -0.58 18.96
N ARG A 36 2.83 0.48 19.72
CA ARG A 36 2.17 0.76 21.01
C ARG A 36 0.77 1.35 20.81
N GLU A 37 0.60 2.18 19.78
CA GLU A 37 -0.64 2.92 19.54
C GLU A 37 -1.76 2.03 18.99
N GLY A 38 -2.99 2.47 19.23
CA GLY A 38 -4.21 1.83 18.75
C GLY A 38 -4.60 0.57 19.54
N SER A 39 -5.86 0.20 19.41
CA SER A 39 -6.44 -1.03 19.99
C SER A 39 -7.57 -1.53 19.08
N ILE A 40 -7.91 -2.81 19.21
CA ILE A 40 -9.08 -3.43 18.58
C ILE A 40 -9.86 -4.13 19.69
N LYS A 41 -11.15 -3.85 19.78
CA LYS A 41 -12.03 -4.48 20.78
C LYS A 41 -12.03 -6.00 20.61
N GLY A 42 -11.83 -6.74 21.71
CA GLY A 42 -11.77 -8.20 21.72
C GLY A 42 -10.44 -8.81 21.24
N VAL A 43 -9.42 -7.98 20.97
CA VAL A 43 -8.09 -8.42 20.58
C VAL A 43 -7.07 -8.06 21.66
N THR A 44 -6.34 -9.04 22.16
CA THR A 44 -5.23 -8.83 23.10
C THR A 44 -3.97 -8.45 22.30
N LYS A 45 -3.58 -7.18 22.36
CA LYS A 45 -2.32 -6.73 21.75
C LYS A 45 -1.15 -7.05 22.67
N VAL A 46 -0.12 -7.70 22.14
CA VAL A 46 1.12 -8.01 22.85
C VAL A 46 2.30 -7.41 22.09
N LEU A 47 3.13 -6.68 22.82
CA LEU A 47 4.28 -6.00 22.24
C LEU A 47 5.51 -6.91 22.24
N TYR A 48 6.28 -6.84 21.17
CA TYR A 48 7.63 -7.37 21.10
C TYR A 48 8.59 -6.28 20.64
N GLU A 49 9.85 -6.40 21.02
CA GLU A 49 10.88 -5.46 20.65
C GLU A 49 12.15 -6.21 20.26
N LYS A 50 12.71 -5.87 19.11
CA LYS A 50 14.01 -6.40 18.69
C LYS A 50 15.14 -5.77 19.48
N SER A 51 16.16 -6.57 19.79
CA SER A 51 17.30 -6.15 20.63
C SER A 51 18.13 -5.02 19.99
N ARG A 52 18.22 -5.01 18.64
CA ARG A 52 18.99 -4.04 17.86
C ARG A 52 18.53 -4.06 16.38
N THR A 53 19.12 -3.24 15.57
CA THR A 53 19.10 -3.33 14.10
C THR A 53 20.41 -3.92 13.57
N ALA A 54 20.44 -4.34 12.32
CA ALA A 54 21.68 -4.74 11.65
C ALA A 54 22.71 -3.62 11.71
N LYS A 55 23.96 -3.96 12.04
CA LYS A 55 25.05 -3.00 12.17
C LYS A 55 25.53 -2.49 10.79
N ALA A 56 26.25 -1.38 10.78
CA ALA A 56 26.82 -0.80 9.56
C ALA A 56 27.88 -1.72 8.92
N GLU A 57 28.60 -2.51 9.74
CA GLU A 57 29.63 -3.47 9.30
C GLU A 57 29.06 -4.74 8.68
N THR A 58 27.75 -5.03 8.92
CA THR A 58 27.08 -6.16 8.27
C THR A 58 27.09 -5.93 6.75
N HIS A 59 27.51 -6.95 6.00
CA HIS A 59 27.52 -6.89 4.54
C HIS A 59 26.16 -6.45 3.99
N HIS A 60 26.14 -5.50 3.08
CA HIS A 60 24.90 -4.82 2.66
C HIS A 60 23.84 -5.75 2.03
N TYR A 61 24.24 -6.90 1.44
CA TYR A 61 23.27 -7.91 1.00
C TYR A 61 22.52 -8.55 2.16
N VAL A 62 23.18 -8.72 3.32
CA VAL A 62 22.67 -9.49 4.45
C VAL A 62 21.91 -8.63 5.44
N ARG A 63 22.10 -7.31 5.44
CA ARG A 63 21.43 -6.40 6.40
C ARG A 63 19.90 -6.58 6.46
N PRO A 64 19.16 -6.69 5.34
CA PRO A 64 17.72 -6.96 5.39
C PRO A 64 17.40 -8.31 6.04
N LEU A 65 18.20 -9.35 5.74
CA LEU A 65 18.04 -10.68 6.34
C LEU A 65 18.36 -10.67 7.83
N GLU A 66 19.46 -10.02 8.26
CA GLU A 66 19.78 -9.88 9.68
C GLU A 66 18.65 -9.15 10.43
N ASN A 67 18.11 -8.08 9.87
CA ASN A 67 16.97 -7.38 10.48
C ASN A 67 15.73 -8.28 10.59
N ALA A 68 15.45 -9.12 9.60
CA ALA A 68 14.34 -10.08 9.65
C ALA A 68 14.59 -11.16 10.71
N VAL A 69 15.80 -11.66 10.85
CA VAL A 69 16.17 -12.62 11.91
C VAL A 69 16.03 -12.00 13.30
N LEU A 70 16.48 -10.76 13.50
CA LEU A 70 16.33 -10.04 14.77
C LEU A 70 14.87 -9.79 15.15
N GLU A 71 14.03 -9.46 14.16
CA GLU A 71 12.58 -9.34 14.33
C GLU A 71 11.97 -10.69 14.69
N GLY A 72 12.30 -11.76 13.93
CA GLY A 72 11.84 -13.12 14.16
C GLY A 72 12.26 -13.63 15.54
N GLN A 73 13.48 -13.32 16.00
CA GLN A 73 13.95 -13.69 17.34
C GLN A 73 13.14 -13.01 18.45
N ALA A 74 12.74 -11.74 18.24
CA ALA A 74 11.87 -11.04 19.20
C ALA A 74 10.48 -11.70 19.27
N VAL A 75 9.91 -12.06 18.12
CA VAL A 75 8.64 -12.78 18.05
C VAL A 75 8.76 -14.20 18.59
N TYR A 76 9.90 -14.87 18.39
CA TYR A 76 10.18 -16.19 19.00
C TYR A 76 10.08 -16.14 20.53
N ARG A 77 10.73 -15.13 21.16
CA ARG A 77 10.64 -14.94 22.63
C ARG A 77 9.19 -14.65 23.07
N LEU A 78 8.47 -13.81 22.34
CA LEU A 78 7.03 -13.58 22.57
C LEU A 78 6.25 -14.91 22.50
N ALA A 79 6.48 -15.70 21.47
CA ALA A 79 5.78 -16.97 21.25
C ALA A 79 6.06 -17.98 22.38
N GLN A 80 7.31 -18.06 22.88
CA GLN A 80 7.64 -18.88 24.04
C GLN A 80 6.87 -18.41 25.29
N SER A 81 6.85 -17.11 25.59
CA SER A 81 6.08 -16.57 26.71
C SER A 81 4.57 -16.86 26.61
N LEU A 82 4.01 -16.79 25.40
CA LEU A 82 2.61 -17.17 25.16
C LEU A 82 2.39 -18.66 25.43
N LYS A 83 3.31 -19.52 25.00
CA LYS A 83 3.27 -20.97 25.23
C LYS A 83 3.34 -21.30 26.72
N ASP A 84 4.24 -20.65 27.46
CA ASP A 84 4.38 -20.81 28.92
C ASP A 84 3.11 -20.35 29.67
N SER A 85 2.38 -19.37 29.09
CA SER A 85 1.08 -18.91 29.59
C SER A 85 -0.11 -19.77 29.10
N ASN A 86 0.12 -20.99 28.61
CA ASN A 86 -0.89 -21.90 28.06
C ASN A 86 -1.67 -21.32 26.86
N PHE A 87 -1.11 -20.38 26.13
CA PHE A 87 -1.65 -19.93 24.87
C PHE A 87 -0.93 -20.65 23.72
N ILE A 88 -1.53 -21.72 23.23
CA ILE A 88 -1.11 -22.43 22.01
C ILE A 88 -2.12 -22.07 20.93
N PRO A 89 -1.75 -21.33 19.89
CA PRO A 89 -2.67 -20.93 18.84
C PRO A 89 -3.08 -22.12 17.97
N ASP A 90 -4.35 -22.16 17.58
CA ASP A 90 -4.83 -23.08 16.53
C ASP A 90 -4.33 -22.59 15.17
N ILE A 91 -4.37 -21.25 14.99
CA ILE A 91 -3.96 -20.56 13.75
C ILE A 91 -2.99 -19.43 14.10
N ILE A 92 -1.90 -19.35 13.33
CA ILE A 92 -0.99 -18.23 13.30
C ILE A 92 -1.15 -17.58 11.90
N TYR A 93 -1.41 -16.28 11.84
CA TYR A 93 -1.48 -15.56 10.59
C TYR A 93 -0.55 -14.35 10.63
N GLY A 94 0.51 -14.39 9.84
CA GLY A 94 1.55 -13.36 9.85
C GLY A 94 1.88 -12.77 8.49
N HIS A 95 2.42 -11.56 8.50
CA HIS A 95 2.95 -10.92 7.30
C HIS A 95 4.38 -11.40 7.05
N SER A 96 4.62 -11.96 5.87
CA SER A 96 5.92 -12.49 5.45
C SER A 96 6.93 -11.38 5.09
N GLY A 97 8.20 -11.73 5.13
CA GLY A 97 9.32 -10.95 4.60
C GLY A 97 10.05 -10.08 5.61
N TRP A 98 9.43 -9.77 6.76
CA TRP A 98 10.06 -8.94 7.80
C TRP A 98 10.48 -9.71 9.05
N GLY A 99 10.26 -11.01 9.08
CA GLY A 99 10.75 -11.91 10.13
C GLY A 99 9.73 -12.44 11.14
N PRO A 100 8.55 -11.84 11.39
CA PRO A 100 7.65 -12.28 12.47
C PRO A 100 7.24 -13.74 12.41
N THR A 101 7.21 -14.32 11.21
CA THR A 101 6.75 -15.69 10.94
C THR A 101 7.85 -16.74 10.94
N LEU A 102 9.13 -16.32 10.86
CA LEU A 102 10.27 -17.20 10.58
C LEU A 102 10.37 -18.44 11.47
N PHE A 103 10.11 -18.31 12.77
CA PHE A 103 10.33 -19.39 13.76
C PHE A 103 9.03 -19.95 14.35
N MET A 104 7.89 -19.66 13.75
CA MET A 104 6.60 -20.02 14.35
C MET A 104 6.36 -21.53 14.36
N LYS A 105 6.81 -22.26 13.34
CA LYS A 105 6.70 -23.71 13.31
C LYS A 105 7.64 -24.41 14.32
N ASP A 106 8.73 -23.75 14.70
CA ASP A 106 9.64 -24.28 15.72
C ASP A 106 9.02 -24.20 17.13
N VAL A 107 8.25 -23.13 17.41
CA VAL A 107 7.57 -22.97 18.70
C VAL A 107 6.25 -23.74 18.74
N PHE A 108 5.46 -23.66 17.66
CA PHE A 108 4.13 -24.21 17.53
C PHE A 108 4.01 -25.15 16.31
N PRO A 109 4.66 -26.33 16.32
CA PRO A 109 4.74 -27.21 15.14
C PRO A 109 3.38 -27.72 14.66
N LYS A 110 2.39 -27.81 15.56
CA LYS A 110 1.02 -28.27 15.23
C LYS A 110 0.07 -27.15 14.85
N SER A 111 0.41 -25.89 15.09
CA SER A 111 -0.43 -24.75 14.71
C SER A 111 -0.40 -24.56 13.20
N LYS A 112 -1.55 -24.20 12.62
CA LYS A 112 -1.64 -23.83 11.21
C LYS A 112 -0.96 -22.48 11.02
N LEU A 113 0.07 -22.42 10.18
CA LEU A 113 0.79 -21.20 9.83
C LEU A 113 0.30 -20.67 8.48
N LEU A 114 -0.37 -19.52 8.50
CA LEU A 114 -0.80 -18.78 7.32
C LEU A 114 0.11 -17.56 7.15
N CYS A 115 0.52 -17.29 5.91
CA CYS A 115 1.36 -16.14 5.62
C CYS A 115 0.73 -15.24 4.55
N TYR A 116 0.77 -13.91 4.82
CA TYR A 116 0.41 -12.88 3.87
C TYR A 116 1.66 -12.50 3.10
N PHE A 117 1.67 -12.77 1.79
CA PHE A 117 2.78 -12.53 0.88
C PHE A 117 2.49 -11.30 0.01
N GLU A 118 2.99 -10.16 0.44
CA GLU A 118 2.77 -8.89 -0.26
C GLU A 118 3.65 -8.75 -1.50
N TRP A 119 4.93 -9.15 -1.42
CA TRP A 119 5.87 -8.95 -2.52
C TRP A 119 7.01 -9.97 -2.51
N PHE A 120 7.44 -10.37 -3.71
CA PHE A 120 8.69 -11.08 -3.95
C PHE A 120 9.55 -10.23 -4.87
N TYR A 121 10.81 -10.02 -4.53
CA TYR A 121 11.69 -9.10 -5.21
C TYR A 121 12.35 -9.75 -6.42
N ASN A 122 12.12 -9.21 -7.62
CA ASN A 122 12.76 -9.61 -8.86
C ASN A 122 13.69 -8.50 -9.35
N ALA A 123 14.86 -8.86 -9.85
CA ALA A 123 15.79 -7.90 -10.43
C ALA A 123 15.25 -7.36 -11.76
N HIS A 124 14.55 -8.19 -12.52
CA HIS A 124 14.04 -7.86 -13.85
C HIS A 124 12.55 -8.09 -13.97
N GLY A 125 11.90 -7.30 -14.83
CA GLY A 125 10.49 -7.44 -15.20
C GLY A 125 9.50 -6.92 -14.15
N SER A 126 9.97 -6.16 -13.15
CA SER A 126 9.11 -5.58 -12.11
C SER A 126 9.49 -4.14 -11.77
N ASP A 127 9.60 -3.81 -10.50
CA ASP A 127 9.88 -2.44 -10.02
C ASP A 127 11.35 -2.02 -10.12
N ALA A 128 12.27 -2.99 -10.02
CA ALA A 128 13.70 -2.71 -9.85
C ALA A 128 14.34 -2.16 -11.12
N ASP A 129 14.04 -2.73 -12.28
CA ASP A 129 14.57 -2.35 -13.60
C ASP A 129 13.63 -1.46 -14.42
N PHE A 130 12.54 -0.98 -13.80
CA PHE A 130 11.50 -0.21 -14.51
C PHE A 130 11.95 1.17 -14.98
N ASP A 131 12.86 1.81 -14.26
CA ASP A 131 13.33 3.15 -14.57
C ASP A 131 14.60 3.12 -15.41
N PRO A 132 14.56 3.47 -16.71
CA PRO A 132 15.75 3.44 -17.55
C PRO A 132 16.86 4.41 -17.12
N SER A 133 16.51 5.42 -16.30
CA SER A 133 17.48 6.39 -15.78
C SER A 133 18.20 5.92 -14.51
N ASP A 134 17.71 4.84 -13.86
CA ASP A 134 18.33 4.20 -12.69
C ASP A 134 18.48 2.68 -12.95
N PRO A 135 19.34 2.29 -13.92
CA PRO A 135 19.51 0.88 -14.27
C PRO A 135 20.14 0.11 -13.10
N ILE A 136 19.69 -1.11 -12.90
CA ILE A 136 20.27 -2.03 -11.92
C ILE A 136 21.60 -2.60 -12.45
N ASN A 137 22.49 -2.93 -11.53
CA ASN A 137 23.77 -3.57 -11.81
C ASN A 137 23.84 -4.96 -11.13
N ALA A 138 24.92 -5.71 -11.38
CA ALA A 138 25.11 -7.05 -10.83
C ALA A 138 25.11 -7.09 -9.28
N ASP A 139 25.58 -6.03 -8.62
CA ASP A 139 25.52 -5.90 -7.15
C ASP A 139 24.06 -5.74 -6.65
N ASP A 140 23.27 -4.94 -7.35
CA ASP A 140 21.83 -4.79 -7.07
C ASP A 140 21.10 -6.12 -7.25
N GLU A 141 21.39 -6.89 -8.31
CA GLU A 141 20.78 -8.21 -8.57
C GLU A 141 21.08 -9.20 -7.43
N ALA A 142 22.33 -9.29 -7.02
CA ALA A 142 22.76 -10.15 -5.92
C ALA A 142 22.09 -9.75 -4.60
N ARG A 143 22.01 -8.45 -4.30
CA ARG A 143 21.34 -7.90 -3.12
C ARG A 143 19.84 -8.19 -3.14
N ILE A 144 19.17 -8.03 -4.28
CA ILE A 144 17.74 -8.32 -4.47
C ILE A 144 17.47 -9.82 -4.21
N ARG A 145 18.32 -10.71 -4.73
CA ARG A 145 18.21 -12.16 -4.51
C ARG A 145 18.21 -12.49 -3.01
N ILE A 146 19.19 -11.98 -2.28
CA ILE A 146 19.34 -12.27 -0.83
C ILE A 146 18.19 -11.67 0.00
N LYS A 147 17.62 -10.55 -0.45
CA LYS A 147 16.47 -9.91 0.20
C LYS A 147 15.24 -10.84 0.29
N ASN A 148 15.12 -11.83 -0.60
CA ASN A 148 14.05 -12.81 -0.59
C ASN A 148 14.23 -13.95 0.42
N ALA A 149 15.39 -14.08 1.06
CA ALA A 149 15.67 -15.21 1.95
C ALA A 149 14.61 -15.43 3.05
N PRO A 150 14.16 -14.41 3.80
CA PRO A 150 13.10 -14.59 4.80
C PRO A 150 11.75 -14.97 4.15
N ILE A 151 11.45 -14.48 2.95
CA ILE A 151 10.23 -14.81 2.21
C ILE A 151 10.24 -16.28 1.77
N LEU A 152 11.40 -16.78 1.29
CA LEU A 152 11.58 -18.19 0.90
C LEU A 152 11.44 -19.13 2.08
N LEU A 153 11.97 -18.76 3.26
CA LEU A 153 11.77 -19.50 4.50
C LEU A 153 10.30 -19.58 4.90
N ASP A 154 9.57 -18.48 4.79
CA ASP A 154 8.13 -18.44 5.05
C ASP A 154 7.34 -19.26 4.02
N LEU A 155 7.68 -19.19 2.73
CA LEU A 155 7.07 -20.02 1.67
C LEU A 155 7.27 -21.51 1.92
N TYR A 156 8.44 -21.89 2.41
CA TYR A 156 8.72 -23.27 2.80
C TYR A 156 7.88 -23.70 4.02
N SER A 157 7.89 -22.88 5.07
CA SER A 157 7.36 -23.24 6.40
C SER A 157 5.85 -23.10 6.53
N CYS A 158 5.21 -22.16 5.81
CA CYS A 158 3.77 -21.93 5.96
C CYS A 158 2.97 -23.10 5.40
N ASP A 159 1.78 -23.34 5.97
CA ASP A 159 0.84 -24.32 5.43
C ASP A 159 0.11 -23.76 4.19
N ARG A 160 -0.22 -22.47 4.22
CA ARG A 160 -0.90 -21.77 3.12
C ARG A 160 -0.49 -20.30 3.08
N GLY A 161 -0.51 -19.73 1.89
CA GLY A 161 -0.20 -18.32 1.64
C GLY A 161 -1.34 -17.58 0.95
N LEU A 162 -1.33 -16.25 1.10
CA LEU A 162 -2.23 -15.35 0.42
C LEU A 162 -1.44 -14.19 -0.19
N SER A 163 -1.76 -13.82 -1.42
CA SER A 163 -1.25 -12.61 -2.09
C SER A 163 -2.42 -11.74 -2.55
N PRO A 164 -2.36 -10.40 -2.41
CA PRO A 164 -3.53 -9.55 -2.60
C PRO A 164 -3.98 -9.41 -4.06
N THR A 165 -3.08 -9.55 -5.04
CA THR A 165 -3.41 -9.41 -6.46
C THR A 165 -2.77 -10.52 -7.30
N LYS A 166 -3.27 -10.73 -8.52
CA LYS A 166 -2.69 -11.68 -9.48
C LYS A 166 -1.27 -11.25 -9.85
N TRP A 167 -1.07 -9.95 -10.11
CA TRP A 167 0.23 -9.39 -10.41
C TRP A 167 1.24 -9.69 -9.30
N GLN A 168 0.89 -9.45 -8.04
CA GLN A 168 1.78 -9.72 -6.91
C GLN A 168 2.09 -11.22 -6.78
N LYS A 169 1.08 -12.09 -6.92
CA LYS A 169 1.30 -13.56 -6.92
C LYS A 169 2.26 -14.00 -8.03
N GLN A 170 2.18 -13.42 -9.22
CA GLN A 170 3.03 -13.75 -10.36
C GLN A 170 4.52 -13.42 -10.13
N GLN A 171 4.84 -12.57 -9.15
CA GLN A 171 6.23 -12.25 -8.80
C GLN A 171 6.92 -13.40 -8.06
N PHE A 172 6.16 -14.30 -7.43
CA PHE A 172 6.71 -15.42 -6.67
C PHE A 172 7.17 -16.56 -7.58
N PRO A 173 8.21 -17.33 -7.18
CA PRO A 173 8.65 -18.49 -7.94
C PRO A 173 7.49 -19.45 -8.24
N VAL A 174 7.48 -20.00 -9.45
CA VAL A 174 6.37 -20.79 -9.97
C VAL A 174 6.06 -22.02 -9.08
N GLU A 175 7.08 -22.56 -8.44
CA GLU A 175 6.99 -23.72 -7.54
C GLU A 175 6.12 -23.44 -6.31
N PHE A 176 6.09 -22.19 -5.86
CA PHE A 176 5.32 -21.77 -4.69
C PHE A 176 3.96 -21.15 -5.02
N GLN A 177 3.71 -20.77 -6.28
CA GLN A 177 2.44 -20.16 -6.68
C GLN A 177 1.19 -21.02 -6.39
N PRO A 178 1.21 -22.37 -6.50
CA PRO A 178 0.07 -23.21 -6.11
C PRO A 178 -0.31 -23.08 -4.62
N LYS A 179 0.64 -22.72 -3.74
CA LYS A 179 0.43 -22.50 -2.32
C LYS A 179 -0.23 -21.17 -2.00
N LEU A 180 -0.20 -20.23 -2.96
CA LEU A 180 -0.69 -18.86 -2.80
C LEU A 180 -2.10 -18.68 -3.37
N LYS A 181 -3.06 -18.34 -2.51
CA LYS A 181 -4.37 -17.85 -2.94
C LYS A 181 -4.27 -16.36 -3.29
N VAL A 182 -4.91 -15.93 -4.37
CA VAL A 182 -5.15 -14.50 -4.62
C VAL A 182 -6.41 -14.09 -3.89
N HIS A 183 -6.28 -13.09 -3.00
CA HIS A 183 -7.41 -12.54 -2.29
C HIS A 183 -7.06 -11.14 -1.75
N HIS A 184 -7.85 -10.13 -2.14
CA HIS A 184 -7.62 -8.75 -1.73
C HIS A 184 -8.22 -8.48 -0.35
N ASP A 185 -7.65 -7.51 0.39
CA ASP A 185 -8.09 -7.13 1.75
C ASP A 185 -9.50 -6.53 1.80
N GLY A 186 -9.99 -6.05 0.66
CA GLY A 186 -11.28 -5.38 0.52
C GLY A 186 -11.23 -3.88 0.82
N ILE A 187 -12.22 -3.16 0.26
CA ILE A 187 -12.43 -1.72 0.48
C ILE A 187 -13.82 -1.54 1.10
N ASP A 188 -13.90 -0.76 2.16
CA ASP A 188 -15.18 -0.41 2.77
C ASP A 188 -15.93 0.60 1.87
N ILE A 189 -16.77 0.07 0.99
CA ILE A 189 -17.55 0.85 0.02
C ILE A 189 -18.65 1.70 0.66
N ASN A 190 -19.00 1.46 1.91
CA ASN A 190 -19.96 2.27 2.67
C ASN A 190 -19.28 3.52 3.23
N TYR A 191 -18.00 3.40 3.58
CA TYR A 191 -17.17 4.51 4.01
C TYR A 191 -16.63 5.30 2.79
N PHE A 192 -15.97 4.62 1.85
CA PHE A 192 -15.48 5.22 0.60
C PHE A 192 -16.60 5.24 -0.44
N LYS A 193 -17.36 6.32 -0.44
CA LYS A 193 -18.47 6.53 -1.38
C LYS A 193 -18.48 7.96 -1.91
N PRO A 194 -18.99 8.18 -3.13
CA PRO A 194 -19.12 9.52 -3.70
C PRO A 194 -20.10 10.37 -2.89
N VAL A 195 -19.86 11.68 -2.91
CA VAL A 195 -20.77 12.70 -2.41
C VAL A 195 -20.95 13.73 -3.53
N GLU A 196 -22.20 14.02 -3.88
CA GLU A 196 -22.50 15.05 -4.89
C GLU A 196 -22.09 16.43 -4.40
N ASN A 197 -21.50 17.22 -5.29
CA ASN A 197 -21.05 18.59 -5.01
C ASN A 197 -20.17 18.71 -3.76
N ALA A 198 -19.35 17.68 -3.49
CA ALA A 198 -18.45 17.67 -2.35
C ALA A 198 -17.54 18.90 -2.36
N LYS A 199 -17.40 19.54 -1.22
CA LYS A 199 -16.52 20.69 -1.00
C LYS A 199 -15.32 20.25 -0.17
N LEU A 200 -14.14 20.78 -0.47
CA LEU A 200 -12.93 20.49 0.29
C LEU A 200 -12.65 21.61 1.27
N ILE A 201 -12.81 21.32 2.56
CA ILE A 201 -12.45 22.21 3.66
C ILE A 201 -11.68 21.37 4.69
N LEU A 202 -10.42 21.72 4.94
CA LEU A 202 -9.55 21.06 5.90
C LEU A 202 -9.11 22.06 6.97
N PRO A 203 -9.90 22.28 8.02
CA PRO A 203 -9.64 23.31 9.03
C PRO A 203 -8.31 23.11 9.77
N ARG A 204 -7.89 21.87 9.97
CA ARG A 204 -6.64 21.51 10.65
C ARG A 204 -5.40 22.11 10.01
N ILE A 205 -5.42 22.34 8.70
CA ILE A 205 -4.32 22.95 7.93
C ILE A 205 -4.70 24.28 7.32
N ASN A 206 -5.82 24.88 7.76
CA ASN A 206 -6.35 26.14 7.27
C ASN A 206 -6.51 26.19 5.74
N LEU A 207 -7.04 25.10 5.14
CA LEU A 207 -7.28 24.98 3.72
C LEU A 207 -8.78 24.97 3.43
N ASP A 208 -9.25 25.97 2.66
CA ASP A 208 -10.60 26.03 2.13
C ASP A 208 -10.56 26.18 0.60
N LEU A 209 -10.97 25.10 -0.09
CA LEU A 209 -11.13 25.04 -1.53
C LEU A 209 -12.60 24.88 -1.94
N SER A 210 -13.54 25.30 -1.10
CA SER A 210 -14.97 25.12 -1.34
C SER A 210 -15.49 25.89 -2.58
N SER A 211 -14.81 26.95 -2.98
CA SER A 211 -15.10 27.75 -4.19
C SER A 211 -14.33 27.28 -5.44
N VAL A 212 -13.38 26.35 -5.29
CA VAL A 212 -12.55 25.87 -6.40
C VAL A 212 -13.28 24.77 -7.16
N SER A 213 -13.40 24.94 -8.48
CA SER A 213 -14.09 24.00 -9.37
C SER A 213 -13.20 22.86 -9.88
N GLU A 214 -11.88 23.08 -9.96
CA GLU A 214 -10.91 22.12 -10.49
C GLU A 214 -9.88 21.76 -9.43
N ILE A 215 -10.02 20.58 -8.83
CA ILE A 215 -9.10 20.05 -7.84
C ILE A 215 -8.48 18.76 -8.36
N VAL A 216 -7.18 18.80 -8.68
CA VAL A 216 -6.40 17.63 -9.04
C VAL A 216 -5.73 17.08 -7.79
N THR A 217 -5.94 15.81 -7.50
CA THR A 217 -5.46 15.17 -6.28
C THR A 217 -4.41 14.11 -6.55
N TYR A 218 -3.52 13.91 -5.60
CA TYR A 218 -2.53 12.83 -5.58
C TYR A 218 -2.34 12.34 -4.15
N VAL A 219 -2.24 11.02 -3.97
CA VAL A 219 -2.05 10.40 -2.66
C VAL A 219 -0.94 9.37 -2.70
N ALA A 220 0.06 9.50 -1.81
CA ALA A 220 1.12 8.51 -1.64
C ALA A 220 1.63 8.48 -0.19
N ARG A 221 2.29 7.40 0.22
CA ARG A 221 2.91 7.31 1.55
C ARG A 221 4.16 8.18 1.68
N GLY A 222 4.83 8.42 0.56
CA GLY A 222 6.05 9.20 0.45
C GLY A 222 6.11 9.93 -0.88
N MET A 223 6.87 11.03 -0.91
CA MET A 223 7.11 11.85 -2.11
C MET A 223 8.38 11.35 -2.78
N GLU A 224 8.25 10.31 -3.60
CA GLU A 224 9.37 9.53 -4.12
C GLU A 224 9.15 9.01 -5.55
N PRO A 225 10.20 8.58 -6.28
CA PRO A 225 10.07 8.07 -7.65
C PRO A 225 9.19 6.83 -7.80
N TYR A 226 9.09 5.96 -6.79
CA TYR A 226 8.25 4.75 -6.85
C TYR A 226 6.77 5.04 -7.11
N ARG A 227 6.29 6.17 -6.59
CA ARG A 227 4.92 6.66 -6.78
C ARG A 227 4.83 7.82 -7.76
N GLY A 228 5.87 8.03 -8.60
CA GLY A 228 5.86 9.00 -9.67
C GLY A 228 5.82 10.46 -9.22
N PHE A 229 6.31 10.77 -8.01
CA PHE A 229 6.30 12.15 -7.52
C PHE A 229 7.08 13.13 -8.42
N PRO A 230 8.26 12.79 -8.98
CA PRO A 230 8.93 13.64 -9.95
C PRO A 230 8.08 13.92 -11.20
N GLN A 231 7.43 12.90 -11.74
CA GLN A 231 6.53 13.02 -12.90
C GLN A 231 5.30 13.86 -12.58
N LEU A 232 4.76 13.73 -11.36
CA LEU A 232 3.65 14.56 -10.88
C LEU A 232 4.02 16.04 -10.86
N ILE A 233 5.17 16.40 -10.25
CA ILE A 233 5.59 17.82 -10.16
C ILE A 233 5.82 18.42 -11.55
N GLU A 234 6.46 17.69 -12.46
CA GLU A 234 6.58 18.14 -13.86
C GLU A 234 5.21 18.27 -14.54
N THR A 235 4.28 17.34 -14.30
CA THR A 235 2.91 17.42 -14.78
C THR A 235 2.19 18.66 -14.27
N ILE A 236 2.31 18.96 -12.96
CA ILE A 236 1.72 20.15 -12.34
C ILE A 236 2.27 21.43 -13.00
N SER A 237 3.58 21.48 -13.30
CA SER A 237 4.18 22.63 -13.96
C SER A 237 3.56 22.93 -15.34
N ILE A 238 3.12 21.89 -16.05
CA ILE A 238 2.43 22.01 -17.33
C ILE A 238 0.97 22.45 -17.11
N LEU A 239 0.28 21.82 -16.14
CA LEU A 239 -1.12 22.10 -15.83
C LEU A 239 -1.34 23.54 -15.34
N GLN A 240 -0.47 24.05 -14.47
CA GLN A 240 -0.59 25.41 -13.95
C GLN A 240 -0.56 26.48 -15.06
N ARG A 241 0.21 26.22 -16.14
CA ARG A 241 0.25 27.15 -17.30
C ARG A 241 -1.00 27.06 -18.17
N LYS A 242 -1.64 25.89 -18.25
CA LYS A 242 -2.79 25.65 -19.12
C LYS A 242 -4.14 25.80 -18.42
N ARG A 243 -4.16 25.65 -17.09
CA ARG A 243 -5.36 25.66 -16.24
C ARG A 243 -5.12 26.58 -15.03
N PRO A 244 -5.27 27.92 -15.20
CA PRO A 244 -4.93 28.89 -14.15
C PRO A 244 -5.83 28.82 -12.93
N GLN A 245 -7.02 28.20 -13.02
CA GLN A 245 -7.95 28.00 -11.90
C GLN A 245 -7.81 26.66 -11.18
N CYS A 246 -6.91 25.77 -11.67
CA CYS A 246 -6.75 24.43 -11.11
C CYS A 246 -5.87 24.47 -9.86
N HIS A 247 -6.36 23.85 -8.79
CA HIS A 247 -5.62 23.61 -7.56
C HIS A 247 -5.18 22.14 -7.45
N PHE A 248 -4.05 21.92 -6.76
CA PHE A 248 -3.43 20.61 -6.61
C PHE A 248 -3.32 20.26 -5.14
N VAL A 249 -3.88 19.11 -4.74
CA VAL A 249 -3.82 18.62 -3.36
C VAL A 249 -2.99 17.34 -3.32
N ILE A 250 -1.86 17.39 -2.59
CA ILE A 250 -0.87 16.34 -2.52
C ILE A 250 -0.84 15.79 -1.07
N VAL A 251 -1.37 14.59 -0.89
CA VAL A 251 -1.45 13.91 0.40
C VAL A 251 -0.30 12.94 0.56
N GLY A 252 0.45 13.05 1.65
CA GLY A 252 1.54 12.15 1.99
C GLY A 252 2.73 12.85 2.63
N LYS A 253 3.60 12.08 3.28
CA LYS A 253 4.77 12.62 3.96
C LYS A 253 5.90 12.96 2.99
N ASN A 254 6.63 14.03 3.28
CA ASN A 254 7.88 14.34 2.61
C ASN A 254 8.99 13.38 3.10
N ARG A 255 8.97 12.16 2.59
CA ARG A 255 9.94 11.09 2.89
C ARG A 255 10.01 10.09 1.75
N VAL A 256 11.01 9.24 1.77
CA VAL A 256 11.07 8.01 0.96
C VAL A 256 10.46 6.86 1.76
N ALA A 257 9.40 6.24 1.24
CA ALA A 257 8.81 5.03 1.78
C ALA A 257 9.31 3.78 1.02
N TYR A 258 9.61 3.94 -0.27
CA TYR A 258 10.12 2.90 -1.16
C TYR A 258 11.27 3.44 -2.02
N GLY A 259 12.27 2.59 -2.29
CA GLY A 259 13.41 2.96 -3.12
C GLY A 259 14.57 3.61 -2.36
N LYS A 260 15.39 4.37 -3.08
CA LYS A 260 16.62 4.98 -2.57
C LYS A 260 16.35 6.40 -2.07
N SER A 261 16.88 6.75 -0.90
CA SER A 261 16.94 8.15 -0.43
C SER A 261 18.00 8.93 -1.20
N LEU A 262 17.79 10.23 -1.31
CA LEU A 262 18.80 11.14 -1.85
C LEU A 262 19.93 11.35 -0.82
N PRO A 263 21.17 11.67 -1.29
CA PRO A 263 22.26 12.04 -0.40
C PRO A 263 21.98 13.35 0.34
N ASP A 264 22.80 13.68 1.32
CA ASP A 264 22.83 14.96 2.03
C ASP A 264 21.48 15.36 2.66
N ASN A 265 20.67 14.39 3.10
CA ASN A 265 19.32 14.60 3.65
C ASN A 265 18.36 15.37 2.72
N GLN A 266 18.65 15.45 1.44
CA GLN A 266 17.78 16.07 0.46
C GLN A 266 16.49 15.25 0.30
N THR A 267 15.38 15.93 0.03
CA THR A 267 14.11 15.28 -0.30
C THR A 267 13.79 15.44 -1.79
N TYR A 268 13.07 14.46 -2.35
CA TYR A 268 12.59 14.58 -3.73
C TYR A 268 11.69 15.81 -3.90
N LYS A 269 10.94 16.21 -2.87
CA LYS A 269 10.13 17.43 -2.88
C LYS A 269 11.01 18.66 -3.11
N ASP A 270 12.07 18.82 -2.32
CA ASP A 270 12.94 20.01 -2.41
C ASP A 270 13.63 20.09 -3.77
N VAL A 271 14.14 18.95 -4.26
CA VAL A 271 14.81 18.87 -5.56
C VAL A 271 13.84 19.23 -6.71
N MET A 272 12.62 18.71 -6.66
CA MET A 272 11.64 18.92 -7.73
C MET A 272 11.06 20.33 -7.71
N LEU A 273 10.79 20.91 -6.53
CA LEU A 273 10.33 22.29 -6.41
C LEU A 273 11.42 23.31 -6.83
N LYS A 274 12.70 22.99 -6.61
CA LYS A 274 13.80 23.81 -7.12
C LYS A 274 13.92 23.72 -8.65
N LYS A 275 13.65 22.51 -9.22
CA LYS A 275 13.78 22.28 -10.66
C LYS A 275 12.64 22.92 -11.47
N PHE A 276 11.44 22.96 -10.93
CA PHE A 276 10.26 23.49 -11.60
C PHE A 276 9.72 24.68 -10.80
N PRO A 277 9.76 25.90 -11.34
CA PRO A 277 9.11 27.06 -10.73
C PRO A 277 7.59 26.88 -10.80
N LEU A 278 6.94 26.80 -9.63
CA LEU A 278 5.53 26.53 -9.49
C LEU A 278 4.84 27.65 -8.69
N ASP A 279 3.61 27.93 -9.03
CA ASP A 279 2.74 28.76 -8.20
C ASP A 279 2.29 27.96 -6.96
N MET A 280 2.89 28.27 -5.83
CA MET A 280 2.66 27.59 -4.57
C MET A 280 1.33 27.91 -3.91
N GLU A 281 0.63 28.98 -4.31
CA GLU A 281 -0.71 29.31 -3.81
C GLU A 281 -1.76 28.29 -4.27
N ARG A 282 -1.47 27.58 -5.36
CA ARG A 282 -2.33 26.54 -5.93
C ARG A 282 -1.86 25.11 -5.67
N ILE A 283 -0.82 24.91 -4.85
CA ILE A 283 -0.32 23.59 -4.49
C ILE A 283 -0.39 23.40 -2.97
N HIS A 284 -1.12 22.40 -2.54
CA HIS A 284 -1.40 22.15 -1.15
C HIS A 284 -0.82 20.80 -0.70
N PHE A 285 0.31 20.85 0.01
CA PHE A 285 0.91 19.66 0.65
C PHE A 285 0.30 19.49 2.03
N THR A 286 -0.41 18.37 2.26
CA THR A 286 -1.21 18.19 3.47
C THR A 286 -0.53 17.34 4.55
N ASP A 287 0.62 16.71 4.25
CA ASP A 287 1.15 15.60 5.03
C ASP A 287 0.14 14.44 5.15
N LEU A 288 0.22 13.65 6.24
CA LEU A 288 -0.77 12.61 6.50
C LEU A 288 -2.05 13.21 7.04
N LEU A 289 -3.16 12.84 6.44
CA LEU A 289 -4.49 13.20 6.87
C LEU A 289 -5.15 12.10 7.71
N PRO A 290 -5.98 12.44 8.72
CA PRO A 290 -6.96 11.52 9.28
C PRO A 290 -7.86 10.96 8.18
N TYR A 291 -8.36 9.75 8.34
CA TYR A 291 -9.13 9.05 7.30
C TYR A 291 -10.36 9.85 6.81
N HIS A 292 -11.04 10.59 7.70
CA HIS A 292 -12.20 11.40 7.31
C HIS A 292 -11.82 12.62 6.46
N GLU A 293 -10.68 13.29 6.74
CA GLU A 293 -10.17 14.38 5.91
C GLU A 293 -9.63 13.85 4.57
N TYR A 294 -8.96 12.71 4.59
CA TYR A 294 -8.52 12.02 3.39
C TYR A 294 -9.70 11.66 2.46
N LEU A 295 -10.80 11.15 3.03
CA LEU A 295 -12.04 10.88 2.28
C LEU A 295 -12.58 12.15 1.62
N GLN A 296 -12.59 13.30 2.32
CA GLN A 296 -13.02 14.58 1.75
C GLN A 296 -12.16 15.00 0.55
N VAL A 297 -10.85 14.78 0.60
CA VAL A 297 -9.95 15.03 -0.53
C VAL A 297 -10.34 14.18 -1.74
N LEU A 298 -10.64 12.90 -1.56
CA LEU A 298 -11.09 12.04 -2.66
C LEU A 298 -12.46 12.46 -3.19
N GLN A 299 -13.42 12.78 -2.32
CA GLN A 299 -14.77 13.19 -2.70
C GLN A 299 -14.79 14.48 -3.52
N ALA A 300 -13.92 15.44 -3.19
CA ALA A 300 -13.81 16.71 -3.90
C ALA A 300 -12.91 16.64 -5.15
N SER A 301 -12.30 15.49 -5.44
CA SER A 301 -11.34 15.33 -6.54
C SER A 301 -12.02 15.44 -7.92
N SER A 302 -11.60 16.42 -8.73
CA SER A 302 -11.98 16.48 -10.14
C SER A 302 -11.26 15.42 -10.96
N VAL A 303 -9.96 15.22 -10.72
CA VAL A 303 -9.12 14.16 -11.31
C VAL A 303 -8.12 13.70 -10.28
N HIS A 304 -7.98 12.38 -10.10
CA HIS A 304 -7.00 11.79 -9.23
C HIS A 304 -5.84 11.20 -10.06
N ILE A 305 -4.63 11.71 -9.86
CA ILE A 305 -3.43 11.16 -10.50
C ILE A 305 -2.89 10.03 -9.62
N TYR A 306 -2.78 8.82 -10.18
CA TYR A 306 -2.20 7.67 -9.51
C TYR A 306 -1.05 7.08 -10.34
N LEU A 307 0.17 7.29 -9.90
CA LEU A 307 1.36 6.77 -10.57
C LEU A 307 2.04 5.74 -9.68
N THR A 308 2.47 4.64 -10.27
CA THR A 308 3.25 3.61 -9.58
C THR A 308 4.17 2.88 -10.56
N ARG A 309 5.39 2.54 -10.12
CA ARG A 309 6.19 1.49 -10.76
C ARG A 309 5.42 0.16 -10.72
N PRO A 310 5.79 -0.86 -11.51
CA PRO A 310 5.21 -2.20 -11.43
C PRO A 310 5.52 -2.87 -10.08
N PHE A 311 4.85 -2.43 -9.02
CA PHE A 311 5.05 -2.79 -7.62
C PHE A 311 3.71 -3.14 -6.96
N VAL A 312 3.66 -3.17 -5.65
CA VAL A 312 2.43 -3.38 -4.85
C VAL A 312 1.39 -2.31 -5.19
N LEU A 313 0.19 -2.74 -5.52
CA LEU A 313 -0.95 -1.86 -5.74
C LEU A 313 -1.37 -1.21 -4.41
N SER A 314 -1.54 0.11 -4.40
CA SER A 314 -1.95 0.81 -3.18
C SER A 314 -3.45 0.73 -2.97
N TRP A 315 -3.88 0.55 -1.72
CA TRP A 315 -5.29 0.71 -1.34
C TRP A 315 -5.87 2.07 -1.76
N SER A 316 -5.05 3.14 -1.74
CA SER A 316 -5.51 4.48 -2.10
C SER A 316 -6.08 4.57 -3.52
N MET A 317 -5.60 3.77 -4.47
CA MET A 317 -6.18 3.71 -5.81
C MET A 317 -7.61 3.12 -5.77
N LEU A 318 -7.77 2.02 -5.06
CA LEU A 318 -9.07 1.35 -4.93
C LEU A 318 -10.05 2.19 -4.10
N GLU A 319 -9.58 2.87 -3.06
CA GLU A 319 -10.36 3.81 -2.25
C GLU A 319 -10.81 5.02 -3.10
N ALA A 320 -9.94 5.53 -3.98
CA ALA A 320 -10.29 6.59 -4.92
C ALA A 320 -11.35 6.12 -5.95
N LEU A 321 -11.18 4.93 -6.54
CA LEU A 321 -12.19 4.34 -7.44
C LEU A 321 -13.52 4.13 -6.71
N ALA A 322 -13.50 3.61 -5.48
CA ALA A 322 -14.69 3.43 -4.64
C ALA A 322 -15.43 4.74 -4.39
N THR A 323 -14.68 5.84 -4.23
CA THR A 323 -15.23 7.20 -4.02
C THR A 323 -15.73 7.84 -5.32
N GLY A 324 -15.56 7.15 -6.46
CA GLY A 324 -15.97 7.67 -7.77
C GLY A 324 -15.00 8.70 -8.34
N CYS A 325 -13.74 8.71 -7.91
CA CYS A 325 -12.73 9.55 -8.54
C CYS A 325 -12.48 9.11 -9.99
N LEU A 326 -12.27 10.07 -10.87
CA LEU A 326 -11.69 9.81 -12.18
C LEU A 326 -10.18 9.65 -12.00
N ILE A 327 -9.67 8.45 -12.24
CA ILE A 327 -8.24 8.19 -12.14
C ILE A 327 -7.55 8.38 -13.49
N VAL A 328 -6.46 9.16 -13.47
CA VAL A 328 -5.40 9.14 -14.49
C VAL A 328 -4.25 8.35 -13.91
N GLY A 329 -4.13 7.08 -14.32
CA GLY A 329 -3.21 6.09 -13.75
C GLY A 329 -2.08 5.69 -14.67
N SER A 330 -0.93 5.30 -14.12
CA SER A 330 0.17 4.74 -14.90
C SER A 330 -0.23 3.41 -15.56
N SER A 331 0.07 3.24 -16.85
CA SER A 331 -0.17 2.00 -17.61
C SER A 331 0.83 0.90 -17.22
N THR A 332 0.91 0.58 -15.93
CA THR A 332 1.73 -0.51 -15.37
C THR A 332 0.90 -1.74 -15.06
N ALA A 333 1.52 -2.91 -15.02
CA ALA A 333 0.82 -4.18 -14.86
C ALA A 333 -0.14 -4.21 -13.64
N PRO A 334 0.25 -3.78 -12.42
CA PRO A 334 -0.67 -3.79 -11.27
C PRO A 334 -1.88 -2.85 -11.47
N VAL A 335 -1.71 -1.73 -12.16
CA VAL A 335 -2.81 -0.79 -12.42
C VAL A 335 -3.76 -1.35 -13.47
N LYS A 336 -3.23 -1.98 -14.53
CA LYS A 336 -4.02 -2.63 -15.59
C LYS A 336 -4.78 -3.88 -15.12
N GLU A 337 -4.45 -4.44 -13.95
CA GLU A 337 -5.27 -5.50 -13.35
C GLU A 337 -6.65 -4.99 -12.91
N VAL A 338 -6.76 -3.69 -12.63
CA VAL A 338 -7.99 -3.06 -12.11
C VAL A 338 -8.59 -2.06 -13.07
N ILE A 339 -7.75 -1.28 -13.77
CA ILE A 339 -8.18 -0.19 -14.67
C ILE A 339 -8.05 -0.62 -16.13
N GLU A 340 -9.15 -0.51 -16.85
CA GLU A 340 -9.24 -0.57 -18.30
C GLU A 340 -9.38 0.84 -18.87
N ASP A 341 -8.46 1.22 -19.80
CA ASP A 341 -8.38 2.59 -20.34
C ASP A 341 -9.68 3.01 -21.02
N GLY A 342 -10.20 4.17 -20.64
CA GLY A 342 -11.44 4.76 -21.18
C GLY A 342 -12.72 4.08 -20.66
N VAL A 343 -12.65 3.02 -19.87
CA VAL A 343 -13.80 2.29 -19.31
C VAL A 343 -14.06 2.67 -17.86
N ASN A 344 -13.07 2.46 -16.99
CA ASN A 344 -13.18 2.74 -15.56
C ASN A 344 -12.01 3.60 -15.01
N GLY A 345 -11.24 4.19 -15.91
CA GLY A 345 -10.14 5.12 -15.64
C GLY A 345 -9.42 5.47 -16.93
N LEU A 346 -8.41 6.31 -16.84
CA LEU A 346 -7.59 6.73 -17.97
C LEU A 346 -6.14 6.30 -17.71
N LEU A 347 -5.52 5.61 -18.68
CA LEU A 347 -4.14 5.13 -18.55
C LEU A 347 -3.16 6.02 -19.31
N VAL A 348 -1.97 6.20 -18.74
CA VAL A 348 -0.89 7.02 -19.27
C VAL A 348 0.46 6.33 -19.10
N ASP A 349 1.42 6.69 -19.95
CA ASP A 349 2.80 6.31 -19.75
C ASP A 349 3.37 7.02 -18.52
N PHE A 350 3.95 6.23 -17.59
CA PHE A 350 4.52 6.73 -16.34
C PHE A 350 5.60 7.80 -16.56
N PHE A 351 6.39 7.70 -17.63
CA PHE A 351 7.51 8.58 -17.92
C PHE A 351 7.16 9.79 -18.83
N LYS A 352 5.87 10.03 -19.09
CA LYS A 352 5.43 11.09 -20.01
C LYS A 352 4.56 12.14 -19.32
N PRO A 353 5.14 13.08 -18.53
CA PRO A 353 4.38 14.14 -17.85
C PRO A 353 3.47 14.96 -18.78
N ARG A 354 3.88 15.18 -20.04
CA ARG A 354 3.05 15.85 -21.06
C ARG A 354 1.79 15.06 -21.41
N GLN A 355 1.88 13.73 -21.47
CA GLN A 355 0.73 12.86 -21.71
C GLN A 355 -0.19 12.84 -20.49
N ILE A 356 0.38 12.77 -19.27
CA ILE A 356 -0.38 12.85 -18.02
C ILE A 356 -1.16 14.15 -17.98
N ALA A 357 -0.52 15.29 -18.25
CA ALA A 357 -1.17 16.60 -18.29
C ALA A 357 -2.28 16.68 -19.35
N ALA A 358 -2.05 16.13 -20.55
CA ALA A 358 -3.04 16.12 -21.62
C ALA A 358 -4.30 15.32 -21.24
N ARG A 359 -4.13 14.16 -20.59
CA ARG A 359 -5.26 13.35 -20.10
C ARG A 359 -6.03 14.03 -18.95
N VAL A 360 -5.33 14.73 -18.07
CA VAL A 360 -5.97 15.54 -17.00
C VAL A 360 -6.80 16.66 -17.64
N ILE A 361 -6.24 17.38 -18.63
CA ILE A 361 -6.96 18.46 -19.34
C ILE A 361 -8.19 17.90 -20.07
N GLU A 362 -8.04 16.80 -20.83
CA GLU A 362 -9.16 16.11 -21.51
C GLU A 362 -10.29 15.79 -20.52
N ALA A 363 -9.92 15.31 -19.34
CA ALA A 363 -10.86 14.96 -18.28
C ALA A 363 -11.61 16.19 -17.73
N LEU A 364 -10.89 17.29 -17.49
CA LEU A 364 -11.46 18.56 -17.00
C LEU A 364 -12.32 19.28 -18.05
N ASP A 365 -11.97 19.13 -19.32
CA ASP A 365 -12.75 19.74 -20.43
C ASP A 365 -14.03 18.96 -20.77
N ASN A 366 -14.11 17.70 -20.39
CA ASN A 366 -15.23 16.81 -20.75
C ASN A 366 -15.88 16.14 -19.52
N PRO A 367 -16.33 16.89 -18.50
CA PRO A 367 -16.82 16.32 -17.25
C PRO A 367 -18.01 15.37 -17.44
N ASP A 368 -18.90 15.64 -18.39
CA ASP A 368 -20.06 14.78 -18.66
C ASP A 368 -19.66 13.41 -19.24
N LYS A 369 -18.72 13.39 -20.17
CA LYS A 369 -18.14 12.14 -20.70
C LYS A 369 -17.49 11.31 -19.57
N MET A 370 -16.88 11.96 -18.60
CA MET A 370 -16.21 11.30 -17.48
C MET A 370 -17.17 10.71 -16.43
N LYS A 371 -18.44 11.12 -16.40
CA LYS A 371 -19.45 10.58 -15.47
C LYS A 371 -19.62 9.06 -15.63
N ALA A 372 -19.68 8.56 -16.85
CA ALA A 372 -19.79 7.11 -17.12
C ALA A 372 -18.56 6.34 -16.63
N ILE A 373 -17.35 6.88 -16.88
CA ILE A 373 -16.09 6.28 -16.41
C ILE A 373 -16.03 6.24 -14.88
N ARG A 374 -16.42 7.33 -14.21
CA ARG A 374 -16.49 7.40 -12.73
C ARG A 374 -17.48 6.39 -12.14
N ALA A 375 -18.66 6.24 -12.77
CA ALA A 375 -19.65 5.26 -12.35
C ALA A 375 -19.10 3.82 -12.48
N LYS A 376 -18.47 3.52 -13.62
CA LYS A 376 -17.86 2.21 -13.87
C LYS A 376 -16.64 1.94 -12.96
N ALA A 377 -15.87 2.98 -12.61
CA ALA A 377 -14.80 2.89 -11.63
C ALA A 377 -15.31 2.39 -10.27
N ARG A 378 -16.37 3.02 -9.76
CA ARG A 378 -17.02 2.60 -8.52
C ARG A 378 -17.64 1.19 -8.63
N GLU A 379 -18.35 0.90 -9.71
CA GLU A 379 -18.95 -0.41 -9.96
C GLU A 379 -17.89 -1.53 -9.90
N THR A 380 -16.72 -1.32 -10.53
CA THR A 380 -15.58 -2.25 -10.49
C THR A 380 -15.17 -2.60 -9.05
N ILE A 381 -15.14 -1.60 -8.16
CA ILE A 381 -14.78 -1.85 -6.76
C ILE A 381 -15.91 -2.54 -5.99
N VAL A 382 -17.15 -2.12 -6.19
CA VAL A 382 -18.33 -2.74 -5.55
C VAL A 382 -18.49 -4.22 -5.96
N GLU A 383 -18.17 -4.54 -7.20
CA GLU A 383 -18.27 -5.92 -7.70
C GLU A 383 -17.14 -6.81 -7.18
N ASN A 384 -15.88 -6.32 -7.24
CA ASN A 384 -14.70 -7.17 -7.10
C ASN A 384 -13.91 -6.95 -5.82
N TYR A 385 -14.05 -5.79 -5.16
CA TYR A 385 -13.20 -5.39 -4.03
C TYR A 385 -13.98 -4.97 -2.78
N ASP A 386 -15.29 -5.18 -2.75
CA ASP A 386 -16.13 -4.86 -1.58
C ASP A 386 -15.71 -5.69 -0.36
N LEU A 387 -15.30 -5.00 0.71
CA LEU A 387 -14.90 -5.59 1.98
C LEU A 387 -15.98 -6.53 2.53
N HIS A 388 -17.25 -6.16 2.41
CA HIS A 388 -18.37 -6.96 2.95
C HIS A 388 -18.57 -8.28 2.22
N LYS A 389 -18.08 -8.40 0.97
CA LYS A 389 -18.05 -9.64 0.19
C LYS A 389 -16.76 -10.42 0.45
N LEU A 390 -15.63 -9.74 0.52
CA LEU A 390 -14.31 -10.38 0.60
C LEU A 390 -13.98 -10.86 2.01
N LEU A 391 -14.37 -10.13 3.06
CA LEU A 391 -14.05 -10.49 4.44
C LEU A 391 -14.62 -11.87 4.86
N PRO A 392 -15.90 -12.23 4.57
CA PRO A 392 -16.39 -13.58 4.82
C PRO A 392 -15.56 -14.66 4.09
N GLN A 393 -15.22 -14.44 2.83
CA GLN A 393 -14.41 -15.38 2.04
C GLN A 393 -13.00 -15.54 2.60
N HIS A 394 -12.43 -14.45 3.17
CA HIS A 394 -11.13 -14.50 3.83
C HIS A 394 -11.21 -15.27 5.16
N LEU A 395 -12.26 -15.05 5.95
CA LEU A 395 -12.53 -15.81 7.17
C LEU A 395 -12.69 -17.31 6.88
N ASP A 396 -13.47 -17.67 5.88
CA ASP A 396 -13.64 -19.06 5.45
C ASP A 396 -12.29 -19.69 5.06
N TRP A 397 -11.46 -18.94 4.32
CA TRP A 397 -10.13 -19.43 3.93
C TRP A 397 -9.19 -19.65 5.13
N ILE A 398 -9.26 -18.81 6.14
CA ILE A 398 -8.46 -18.97 7.38
C ILE A 398 -8.90 -20.26 8.11
N MET A 399 -10.20 -20.54 8.11
CA MET A 399 -10.79 -21.66 8.87
C MET A 399 -10.58 -23.02 8.20
N GLN A 400 -10.51 -23.08 6.86
CA GLN A 400 -10.17 -24.29 6.11
C GLN A 400 -8.77 -24.83 6.43
#